data_e5fe8114806590617970b444483d14d7
#
_entry.id   e5fe8114806590617970b444483d14d7
#
_cell.length_a   1.000
_cell.length_b   1.000
_cell.length_c   1.000
_cell.angle_alpha   90.00
_cell.angle_beta   90.00
_cell.angle_gamma   90.00
#
_symmetry.space_group_name_H-M   'P 1'
#
loop_
_entity.id
_entity.type
_entity.pdbx_description
1 polymer ?
#
loop_
_entity_poly.entity_id
_entity_poly.type
_entity_poly.pdbx_seq_one_letter_code
_entity_poly.pdbx_strand_id
1 'polypeptide(L)'
;VHGGMGFIEETGVAQHYRDARILPIYEGTTAIQANDLVFRKTLRDGGAAVRALMSEIRSDMDGIKAGGNGVGTLATHVAAACDTAEGALDTLLARANSPRDAAASGADFLMMLGFLSGGWQLARAASAAARAEAAGEGDPAFMKAKKATAGAYMAYALPEVDKLAAKISKGPDALFEMDPDWL
;
A
#
# COMPACT_ATOMS: atom_id res chain seq x y z
N VAL A 1 12.14 -20.77 -9.45
CA VAL A 1 11.30 -21.93 -9.13
C VAL A 1 11.48 -23.04 -10.15
N HIS A 2 11.51 -22.72 -11.45
CA HIS A 2 11.65 -23.68 -12.55
C HIS A 2 13.10 -23.97 -12.95
N GLY A 3 14.10 -23.30 -12.36
CA GLY A 3 15.50 -23.46 -12.72
C GLY A 3 15.76 -23.25 -14.22
N GLY A 4 16.67 -23.98 -14.82
CA GLY A 4 16.97 -23.88 -16.25
C GLY A 4 15.79 -24.19 -17.17
N MET A 5 14.83 -24.99 -16.73
CA MET A 5 13.61 -25.28 -17.46
C MET A 5 12.69 -24.06 -17.63
N GLY A 6 12.82 -23.06 -16.77
CA GLY A 6 12.08 -21.81 -16.91
C GLY A 6 12.55 -20.91 -18.04
N PHE A 7 13.73 -21.19 -18.61
CA PHE A 7 14.29 -20.44 -19.73
C PHE A 7 13.80 -20.96 -21.10
N ILE A 8 13.54 -22.26 -21.24
CA ILE A 8 13.18 -22.88 -22.53
C ILE A 8 11.69 -22.65 -22.86
N GLU A 9 11.40 -22.50 -24.16
CA GLU A 9 10.05 -22.18 -24.66
C GLU A 9 9.04 -23.32 -24.41
N GLU A 10 9.48 -24.56 -24.49
CA GLU A 10 8.65 -25.77 -24.43
C GLU A 10 7.90 -25.90 -23.09
N THR A 11 8.41 -25.29 -22.03
CA THR A 11 7.73 -25.32 -20.70
C THR A 11 6.59 -24.32 -20.60
N GLY A 12 6.52 -23.33 -21.49
CA GLY A 12 5.57 -22.21 -21.45
C GLY A 12 5.87 -21.14 -20.39
N VAL A 13 6.78 -21.40 -19.46
CA VAL A 13 7.09 -20.46 -18.34
C VAL A 13 7.79 -19.19 -18.84
N ALA A 14 8.62 -19.30 -19.87
CA ALA A 14 9.31 -18.16 -20.50
C ALA A 14 8.32 -17.13 -21.05
N GLN A 15 7.16 -17.56 -21.59
CA GLN A 15 6.09 -16.66 -22.03
C GLN A 15 5.52 -15.86 -20.85
N HIS A 16 5.21 -16.47 -19.71
CA HIS A 16 4.70 -15.76 -18.55
C HIS A 16 5.66 -14.68 -18.06
N TYR A 17 6.96 -14.93 -18.11
CA TYR A 17 7.97 -13.94 -17.77
C TYR A 17 7.95 -12.74 -18.74
N ARG A 18 7.89 -13.00 -20.05
CA ARG A 18 7.81 -11.94 -21.08
C ARG A 18 6.53 -11.12 -20.94
N ASP A 19 5.40 -11.81 -20.74
CA ASP A 19 4.09 -11.14 -20.60
C ASP A 19 4.03 -10.26 -19.32
N ALA A 20 4.62 -10.71 -18.22
CA ALA A 20 4.73 -9.92 -17.01
C ALA A 20 5.62 -8.67 -17.18
N ARG A 21 6.57 -8.67 -18.14
CA ARG A 21 7.47 -7.54 -18.39
C ARG A 21 6.76 -6.29 -18.87
N ILE A 22 5.61 -6.41 -19.53
CA ILE A 22 4.85 -5.25 -19.99
C ILE A 22 4.20 -4.47 -18.84
N LEU A 23 3.88 -5.13 -17.71
CA LEU A 23 3.17 -4.52 -16.60
C LEU A 23 3.84 -3.22 -16.08
N PRO A 24 5.17 -3.20 -15.79
CA PRO A 24 5.83 -1.97 -15.35
C PRO A 24 6.12 -0.97 -16.49
N ILE A 25 5.82 -1.31 -17.74
CA ILE A 25 6.05 -0.42 -18.90
C ILE A 25 4.79 0.37 -19.22
N TYR A 26 3.61 -0.26 -19.25
CA TYR A 26 2.37 0.39 -19.69
C TYR A 26 1.55 1.02 -18.57
N GLU A 27 1.98 0.88 -17.32
CA GLU A 27 1.24 1.33 -16.13
C GLU A 27 1.04 2.87 -16.03
N GLY A 28 1.61 3.63 -16.94
CA GLY A 28 1.45 5.07 -17.02
C GLY A 28 2.48 5.89 -16.27
N THR A 29 3.62 5.31 -15.98
CA THR A 29 4.75 5.85 -15.21
C THR A 29 4.43 6.23 -13.76
N THR A 30 5.11 5.62 -12.81
CA THR A 30 4.93 5.85 -11.37
C THR A 30 5.05 7.33 -11.00
N ALA A 31 6.01 8.06 -11.58
CA ALA A 31 6.21 9.48 -11.30
C ALA A 31 5.03 10.35 -11.74
N ILE A 32 4.42 10.07 -12.89
CA ILE A 32 3.24 10.81 -13.37
C ILE A 32 2.04 10.55 -12.46
N GLN A 33 1.80 9.31 -12.07
CA GLN A 33 0.72 8.95 -11.14
C GLN A 33 0.94 9.55 -9.75
N ALA A 34 2.19 9.55 -9.27
CA ALA A 34 2.56 10.17 -8.01
C ALA A 34 2.33 11.68 -8.02
N ASN A 35 2.71 12.36 -9.08
CA ASN A 35 2.47 13.79 -9.25
C ASN A 35 0.97 14.13 -9.33
N ASP A 36 0.17 13.33 -10.04
CA ASP A 36 -1.28 13.49 -10.07
C ASP A 36 -1.89 13.36 -8.68
N LEU A 37 -1.49 12.32 -7.95
CA LEU A 37 -1.95 12.11 -6.56
C LEU A 37 -1.57 13.28 -5.66
N VAL A 38 -0.31 13.71 -5.67
CA VAL A 38 0.18 14.78 -4.81
C VAL A 38 -0.49 16.10 -5.15
N PHE A 39 -0.33 16.59 -6.38
CA PHE A 39 -0.71 17.96 -6.71
C PHE A 39 -2.21 18.15 -6.96
N ARG A 40 -2.84 17.20 -7.66
CA ARG A 40 -4.25 17.33 -8.05
C ARG A 40 -5.22 16.76 -7.04
N LYS A 41 -4.83 15.70 -6.32
CA LYS A 41 -5.75 14.93 -5.45
C LYS A 41 -5.45 15.09 -3.96
N THR A 42 -4.32 15.68 -3.58
CA THR A 42 -3.96 15.88 -2.18
C THR A 42 -3.72 17.35 -1.84
N LEU A 43 -2.77 18.02 -2.49
CA LEU A 43 -2.45 19.41 -2.14
C LEU A 43 -3.58 20.38 -2.53
N ARG A 44 -4.27 20.13 -3.63
CA ARG A 44 -5.34 21.00 -4.14
C ARG A 44 -6.50 21.15 -3.15
N ASP A 45 -6.84 20.10 -2.39
CA ASP A 45 -7.95 20.11 -1.42
C ASP A 45 -7.46 20.14 0.04
N GLY A 46 -6.17 20.41 0.26
CA GLY A 46 -5.58 20.41 1.59
C GLY A 46 -5.57 19.04 2.27
N GLY A 47 -5.58 17.96 1.50
CA GLY A 47 -5.57 16.59 2.00
C GLY A 47 -6.95 16.04 2.39
N ALA A 48 -8.03 16.76 2.10
CA ALA A 48 -9.38 16.39 2.55
C ALA A 48 -9.80 15.00 2.05
N ALA A 49 -9.57 14.68 0.77
CA ALA A 49 -9.91 13.38 0.20
C ALA A 49 -9.12 12.24 0.85
N VAL A 50 -7.82 12.43 1.11
CA VAL A 50 -6.99 11.43 1.76
C VAL A 50 -7.42 11.20 3.21
N ARG A 51 -7.74 12.28 3.95
CA ARG A 51 -8.27 12.16 5.32
C ARG A 51 -9.63 11.46 5.36
N ALA A 52 -10.49 11.69 4.38
CA ALA A 52 -11.77 10.98 4.26
C ALA A 52 -11.55 9.48 4.06
N LEU A 53 -10.62 9.08 3.19
CA LEU A 53 -10.23 7.69 3.02
C LEU A 53 -9.69 7.08 4.34
N MET A 54 -8.82 7.80 5.05
CA MET A 54 -8.28 7.33 6.34
C MET A 54 -9.38 7.17 7.39
N SER A 55 -10.37 8.06 7.41
CA SER A 55 -11.53 7.95 8.29
C SER A 55 -12.37 6.71 7.98
N GLU A 56 -12.59 6.39 6.69
CA GLU A 56 -13.28 5.18 6.27
C GLU A 56 -12.51 3.92 6.69
N ILE A 57 -11.19 3.90 6.49
CA ILE A 57 -10.34 2.78 6.92
C ILE A 57 -10.48 2.56 8.44
N ARG A 58 -10.38 3.63 9.25
CA ARG A 58 -10.52 3.51 10.72
C ARG A 58 -11.90 2.99 11.12
N SER A 59 -12.96 3.50 10.52
CA SER A 59 -14.32 3.04 10.77
C SER A 59 -14.49 1.55 10.49
N ASP A 60 -13.98 1.07 9.37
CA ASP A 60 -13.98 -0.36 9.04
C ASP A 60 -13.16 -1.18 10.05
N MET A 61 -11.98 -0.70 10.45
CA MET A 61 -11.14 -1.39 11.42
C MET A 61 -11.78 -1.49 12.80
N ASP A 62 -12.46 -0.45 13.24
CA ASP A 62 -13.22 -0.46 14.50
C ASP A 62 -14.38 -1.46 14.44
N GLY A 63 -15.09 -1.53 13.31
CA GLY A 63 -16.13 -2.54 13.07
C GLY A 63 -15.58 -3.99 13.11
N ILE A 64 -14.40 -4.22 12.53
CA ILE A 64 -13.74 -5.54 12.56
C ILE A 64 -13.29 -5.92 13.96
N LYS A 65 -12.75 -4.99 14.73
CA LYS A 65 -12.37 -5.21 16.16
C LYS A 65 -13.59 -5.57 17.01
N ALA A 66 -14.69 -4.82 16.83
CA ALA A 66 -15.93 -5.04 17.59
C ALA A 66 -16.61 -6.38 17.25
N GLY A 67 -16.40 -6.89 16.05
CA GLY A 67 -17.02 -8.14 15.56
C GLY A 67 -16.52 -9.43 16.26
N GLY A 68 -15.45 -9.40 17.04
CA GLY A 68 -15.01 -10.48 17.92
C GLY A 68 -14.65 -11.81 17.24
N ASN A 69 -14.41 -11.81 15.93
CA ASN A 69 -14.26 -13.00 15.08
C ASN A 69 -12.80 -13.50 14.93
N GLY A 70 -11.92 -13.18 15.86
CA GLY A 70 -10.53 -13.65 15.91
C GLY A 70 -9.56 -12.95 14.95
N VAL A 71 -10.00 -11.93 14.18
CA VAL A 71 -9.16 -11.16 13.25
C VAL A 71 -8.91 -9.71 13.69
N GLY A 72 -9.26 -9.37 14.93
CA GLY A 72 -9.11 -8.01 15.46
C GLY A 72 -7.68 -7.49 15.49
N THR A 73 -6.68 -8.37 15.61
CA THR A 73 -5.25 -8.00 15.56
C THR A 73 -4.86 -7.44 14.19
N LEU A 74 -5.43 -7.97 13.09
CA LEU A 74 -5.20 -7.46 11.74
C LEU A 74 -5.69 -6.01 11.62
N ALA A 75 -6.87 -5.74 12.18
CA ALA A 75 -7.43 -4.39 12.21
C ALA A 75 -6.58 -3.43 13.06
N THR A 76 -5.95 -3.90 14.12
CA THR A 76 -5.04 -3.09 14.92
C THR A 76 -3.80 -2.66 14.13
N HIS A 77 -3.21 -3.57 13.36
CA HIS A 77 -2.06 -3.25 12.50
C HIS A 77 -2.42 -2.22 11.42
N VAL A 78 -3.57 -2.39 10.75
CA VAL A 78 -4.02 -1.43 9.73
C VAL A 78 -4.32 -0.06 10.34
N ALA A 79 -4.93 0.00 11.52
CA ALA A 79 -5.19 1.27 12.19
C ALA A 79 -3.89 2.01 12.54
N ALA A 80 -2.89 1.31 13.07
CA ALA A 80 -1.58 1.88 13.37
C ALA A 80 -0.88 2.39 12.09
N ALA A 81 -0.92 1.62 11.00
CA ALA A 81 -0.39 2.06 9.71
C ALA A 81 -1.14 3.29 9.15
N CYS A 82 -2.44 3.39 9.42
CA CYS A 82 -3.23 4.56 9.05
C CYS A 82 -2.78 5.82 9.82
N ASP A 83 -2.44 5.69 11.11
CA ASP A 83 -1.91 6.80 11.91
C ASP A 83 -0.53 7.25 11.40
N THR A 84 0.33 6.31 11.07
CA THR A 84 1.64 6.59 10.42
C THR A 84 1.45 7.34 9.09
N ALA A 85 0.52 6.89 8.25
CA ALA A 85 0.24 7.52 6.95
C ALA A 85 -0.35 8.93 7.10
N GLU A 86 -1.13 9.19 8.14
CA GLU A 86 -1.65 10.54 8.44
C GLU A 86 -0.52 11.50 8.81
N GLY A 87 0.45 11.08 9.62
CA GLY A 87 1.63 11.89 9.91
C GLY A 87 2.47 12.21 8.67
N ALA A 88 2.57 11.26 7.73
CA ALA A 88 3.23 11.50 6.44
C ALA A 88 2.43 12.46 5.55
N LEU A 89 1.11 12.40 5.57
CA LEU A 89 0.24 13.38 4.89
C LEU A 89 0.47 14.79 5.44
N ASP A 90 0.52 14.96 6.76
CA ASP A 90 0.78 16.27 7.39
C ASP A 90 2.14 16.83 6.96
N THR A 91 3.16 15.97 6.89
CA THR A 91 4.49 16.33 6.38
C THR A 91 4.44 16.78 4.92
N LEU A 92 3.68 16.08 4.07
CA LEU A 92 3.51 16.45 2.67
C LEU A 92 2.79 17.80 2.53
N LEU A 93 1.73 18.03 3.30
CA LEU A 93 0.96 19.28 3.31
C LEU A 93 1.82 20.48 3.76
N ALA A 94 2.72 20.28 4.71
CA ALA A 94 3.67 21.31 5.12
C ALA A 94 4.61 21.76 3.98
N ARG A 95 4.80 20.92 2.95
CA ARG A 95 5.61 21.23 1.75
C ARG A 95 4.79 21.77 0.58
N ALA A 96 3.53 22.11 0.78
CA ALA A 96 2.63 22.57 -0.30
C ALA A 96 3.19 23.79 -1.07
N ASN A 97 3.96 24.65 -0.41
CA ASN A 97 4.58 25.84 -1.01
C ASN A 97 5.92 25.56 -1.72
N SER A 98 6.43 24.32 -1.67
CA SER A 98 7.63 23.86 -2.37
C SER A 98 7.31 22.70 -3.30
N PRO A 99 6.91 22.96 -4.57
CA PRO A 99 6.52 21.91 -5.50
C PRO A 99 7.61 20.86 -5.71
N ARG A 100 8.89 21.27 -5.67
CA ARG A 100 10.04 20.37 -5.81
C ARG A 100 10.09 19.37 -4.65
N ASP A 101 9.92 19.85 -3.41
CA ASP A 101 10.00 19.01 -2.21
C ASP A 101 8.77 18.11 -2.08
N ALA A 102 7.60 18.60 -2.49
CA ALA A 102 6.40 17.80 -2.56
C ALA A 102 6.52 16.66 -3.60
N ALA A 103 7.03 16.97 -4.80
CA ALA A 103 7.23 15.99 -5.87
C ALA A 103 8.22 14.89 -5.47
N ALA A 104 9.30 15.23 -4.77
CA ALA A 104 10.30 14.28 -4.29
C ALA A 104 9.71 13.21 -3.35
N SER A 105 8.64 13.55 -2.62
CA SER A 105 7.93 12.63 -1.75
C SER A 105 6.83 11.81 -2.47
N GLY A 106 6.54 12.15 -3.73
CA GLY A 106 5.32 11.69 -4.41
C GLY A 106 5.25 10.17 -4.60
N ALA A 107 6.33 9.55 -5.09
CA ALA A 107 6.36 8.11 -5.32
C ALA A 107 6.25 7.32 -4.00
N ASP A 108 6.96 7.75 -2.96
CA ASP A 108 6.88 7.13 -1.63
C ASP A 108 5.46 7.29 -1.04
N PHE A 109 4.82 8.44 -1.21
CA PHE A 109 3.44 8.68 -0.77
C PHE A 109 2.42 7.81 -1.53
N LEU A 110 2.55 7.69 -2.84
CA LEU A 110 1.72 6.81 -3.66
C LEU A 110 1.81 5.35 -3.22
N MET A 111 3.03 4.85 -3.06
CA MET A 111 3.28 3.47 -2.64
C MET A 111 2.79 3.22 -1.21
N MET A 112 2.98 4.16 -0.30
CA MET A 112 2.50 4.09 1.08
C MET A 112 0.98 3.91 1.15
N LEU A 113 0.22 4.73 0.41
CA LEU A 113 -1.24 4.59 0.34
C LEU A 113 -1.65 3.26 -0.33
N GLY A 114 -0.86 2.76 -1.28
CA GLY A 114 -1.06 1.44 -1.88
C GLY A 114 -0.94 0.31 -0.86
N PHE A 115 0.13 0.29 -0.06
CA PHE A 115 0.31 -0.71 1.00
C PHE A 115 -0.75 -0.62 2.09
N LEU A 116 -1.12 0.59 2.52
CA LEU A 116 -2.20 0.80 3.48
C LEU A 116 -3.54 0.26 2.95
N SER A 117 -3.89 0.61 1.71
CA SER A 117 -5.14 0.16 1.08
C SER A 117 -5.16 -1.37 0.90
N GLY A 118 -4.05 -1.98 0.55
CA GLY A 118 -3.90 -3.44 0.48
C GLY A 118 -4.16 -4.11 1.83
N GLY A 119 -3.58 -3.59 2.90
CA GLY A 119 -3.82 -4.04 4.26
C GLY A 119 -5.29 -3.92 4.67
N TRP A 120 -5.91 -2.78 4.39
CA TRP A 120 -7.33 -2.54 4.62
C TRP A 120 -8.22 -3.58 3.94
N GLN A 121 -8.05 -3.79 2.63
CA GLN A 121 -8.87 -4.74 1.87
C GLN A 121 -8.65 -6.19 2.33
N LEU A 122 -7.43 -6.57 2.70
CA LEU A 122 -7.15 -7.90 3.22
C LEU A 122 -7.72 -8.11 4.63
N ALA A 123 -7.74 -7.10 5.48
CA ALA A 123 -8.42 -7.18 6.78
C ALA A 123 -9.94 -7.37 6.62
N ARG A 124 -10.57 -6.65 5.66
CA ARG A 124 -11.98 -6.84 5.29
C ARG A 124 -12.24 -8.26 4.79
N ALA A 125 -11.39 -8.77 3.89
CA ALA A 125 -11.52 -10.13 3.36
C ALA A 125 -11.39 -11.19 4.45
N ALA A 126 -10.43 -11.03 5.37
CA ALA A 126 -10.26 -11.94 6.51
C ALA A 126 -11.47 -11.90 7.45
N SER A 127 -12.03 -10.72 7.71
CA SER A 127 -13.23 -10.57 8.52
C SER A 127 -14.47 -11.22 7.87
N ALA A 128 -14.62 -11.05 6.55
CA ALA A 128 -15.68 -11.72 5.81
C ALA A 128 -15.52 -13.25 5.86
N ALA A 129 -14.30 -13.75 5.67
CA ALA A 129 -13.99 -15.18 5.76
C ALA A 129 -14.29 -15.74 7.15
N ALA A 130 -13.94 -15.02 8.22
CA ALA A 130 -14.24 -15.44 9.59
C ALA A 130 -15.75 -15.48 9.89
N ARG A 131 -16.54 -14.56 9.33
CA ARG A 131 -18.01 -14.60 9.45
C ARG A 131 -18.62 -15.76 8.69
N ALA A 132 -18.18 -16.01 7.45
CA ALA A 132 -18.66 -17.14 6.66
C ALA A 132 -18.34 -18.48 7.34
N GLU A 133 -17.12 -18.64 7.88
CA GLU A 133 -16.71 -19.82 8.65
C GLU A 133 -17.61 -20.03 9.87
N ALA A 134 -17.90 -18.97 10.63
CA ALA A 134 -18.78 -19.04 11.80
C ALA A 134 -20.23 -19.39 11.42
N ALA A 135 -20.68 -19.03 10.23
CA ALA A 135 -21.99 -19.40 9.68
C ALA A 135 -22.03 -20.81 9.06
N GLY A 136 -20.88 -21.48 8.95
CA GLY A 136 -20.78 -22.77 8.26
C GLY A 136 -20.91 -22.66 6.73
N GLU A 137 -20.60 -21.49 6.18
CA GLU A 137 -20.72 -21.17 4.76
C GLU A 137 -19.37 -21.24 4.03
N GLY A 138 -19.40 -21.67 2.77
CA GLY A 138 -18.25 -21.68 1.88
C GLY A 138 -17.25 -22.82 2.14
N ASP A 139 -16.12 -22.77 1.43
CA ASP A 139 -15.04 -23.74 1.58
C ASP A 139 -14.11 -23.38 2.77
N PRO A 140 -14.01 -24.24 3.80
CA PRO A 140 -13.16 -23.99 4.96
C PRO A 140 -11.69 -23.78 4.61
N ALA A 141 -11.16 -24.48 3.59
CA ALA A 141 -9.77 -24.34 3.17
C ALA A 141 -9.53 -22.95 2.56
N PHE A 142 -10.46 -22.46 1.76
CA PHE A 142 -10.40 -21.10 1.20
C PHE A 142 -10.48 -20.03 2.30
N MET A 143 -11.40 -20.18 3.28
CA MET A 143 -11.51 -19.22 4.39
C MET A 143 -10.24 -19.17 5.24
N LYS A 144 -9.65 -20.32 5.52
CA LYS A 144 -8.35 -20.41 6.22
C LYS A 144 -7.25 -19.74 5.43
N ALA A 145 -7.17 -19.96 4.11
CA ALA A 145 -6.18 -19.34 3.25
C ALA A 145 -6.31 -17.81 3.23
N LYS A 146 -7.54 -17.27 3.16
CA LYS A 146 -7.77 -15.80 3.21
C LYS A 146 -7.27 -15.17 4.50
N LYS A 147 -7.54 -15.79 5.65
CA LYS A 147 -7.04 -15.30 6.95
C LYS A 147 -5.52 -15.36 7.02
N ALA A 148 -4.91 -16.46 6.54
CA ALA A 148 -3.45 -16.61 6.51
C ALA A 148 -2.78 -15.60 5.57
N THR A 149 -3.35 -15.35 4.39
CA THR A 149 -2.84 -14.33 3.45
C THR A 149 -2.88 -12.94 4.08
N ALA A 150 -3.97 -12.57 4.74
CA ALA A 150 -4.05 -11.30 5.44
C ALA A 150 -2.99 -11.18 6.55
N GLY A 151 -2.81 -12.23 7.35
CA GLY A 151 -1.77 -12.27 8.38
C GLY A 151 -0.36 -12.10 7.82
N ALA A 152 -0.04 -12.80 6.72
CA ALA A 152 1.24 -12.66 6.04
C ALA A 152 1.45 -11.23 5.50
N TYR A 153 0.41 -10.62 4.94
CA TYR A 153 0.50 -9.24 4.46
C TYR A 153 0.80 -8.26 5.59
N MET A 154 0.12 -8.39 6.74
CA MET A 154 0.36 -7.53 7.90
C MET A 154 1.80 -7.67 8.42
N ALA A 155 2.37 -8.88 8.34
CA ALA A 155 3.71 -9.13 8.84
C ALA A 155 4.83 -8.67 7.88
N TYR A 156 4.62 -8.77 6.56
CA TYR A 156 5.72 -8.62 5.59
C TYR A 156 5.55 -7.47 4.60
N ALA A 157 4.32 -7.02 4.32
CA ALA A 157 4.06 -5.96 3.37
C ALA A 157 3.64 -4.64 4.04
N LEU A 158 2.74 -4.70 5.02
CA LEU A 158 2.24 -3.50 5.69
C LEU A 158 3.33 -2.64 6.36
N PRO A 159 4.43 -3.21 6.92
CA PRO A 159 5.54 -2.42 7.47
C PRO A 159 6.25 -1.50 6.47
N GLU A 160 6.04 -1.69 5.16
CA GLU A 160 6.51 -0.73 4.16
C GLU A 160 5.89 0.67 4.35
N VAL A 161 4.70 0.77 4.97
CA VAL A 161 4.08 2.06 5.32
C VAL A 161 5.00 2.87 6.22
N ASP A 162 5.54 2.28 7.28
CA ASP A 162 6.43 2.97 8.23
C ASP A 162 7.75 3.39 7.55
N LYS A 163 8.31 2.51 6.74
CA LYS A 163 9.53 2.79 5.98
C LYS A 163 9.34 3.96 5.01
N LEU A 164 8.23 3.98 4.28
CA LEU A 164 7.92 5.03 3.30
C LEU A 164 7.61 6.35 4.01
N ALA A 165 6.88 6.32 5.12
CA ALA A 165 6.62 7.50 5.95
C ALA A 165 7.92 8.10 6.51
N ALA A 166 8.86 7.25 6.95
CA ALA A 166 10.18 7.70 7.41
C ALA A 166 10.98 8.40 6.30
N LYS A 167 10.91 7.93 5.05
CA LYS A 167 11.53 8.60 3.90
C LYS A 167 10.88 9.96 3.63
N ILE A 168 9.55 10.02 3.61
CA ILE A 168 8.80 11.26 3.43
C ILE A 168 9.20 12.28 4.51
N SER A 169 9.33 11.85 5.77
CA SER A 169 9.69 12.72 6.89
C SER A 169 11.10 13.33 6.75
N LYS A 170 12.07 12.58 6.25
CA LYS A 170 13.44 13.05 6.05
C LYS A 170 13.55 14.21 5.05
N GLY A 171 12.66 14.23 4.06
CA GLY A 171 12.70 15.24 3.02
C GLY A 171 13.73 14.95 1.92
N PRO A 172 13.78 15.84 0.92
CA PRO A 172 14.56 15.63 -0.29
C PRO A 172 15.97 16.24 -0.26
N ASP A 173 16.37 16.89 0.82
CA ASP A 173 17.60 17.71 0.85
C ASP A 173 18.82 16.93 0.36
N ALA A 174 19.04 15.73 0.88
CA ALA A 174 20.16 14.88 0.47
C ALA A 174 20.12 14.47 -1.02
N LEU A 175 18.95 14.44 -1.64
CA LEU A 175 18.81 14.15 -3.07
C LEU A 175 19.21 15.37 -3.92
N PHE A 176 18.99 16.57 -3.39
CA PHE A 176 19.22 17.82 -4.10
C PHE A 176 20.62 18.39 -3.87
N GLU A 177 21.36 17.84 -2.91
CA GLU A 177 22.77 18.12 -2.72
C GLU A 177 23.66 17.42 -3.75
N MET A 178 23.16 16.37 -4.43
CA MET A 178 23.91 15.69 -5.48
C MET A 178 23.93 16.53 -6.76
N ASP A 179 25.13 16.84 -7.20
CA ASP A 179 25.34 17.48 -8.49
C ASP A 179 25.12 16.45 -9.62
N PRO A 180 24.24 16.74 -10.60
CA PRO A 180 24.06 15.88 -11.76
C PRO A 180 25.35 15.53 -12.51
N ASP A 181 26.34 16.43 -12.48
CA ASP A 181 27.62 16.22 -13.15
C ASP A 181 28.54 15.21 -12.43
N TRP A 182 28.14 14.75 -11.24
CA TRP A 182 28.86 13.68 -10.51
C TRP A 182 28.36 12.27 -10.89
N LEU A 183 27.33 12.14 -11.69
CA LEU A 183 26.70 10.87 -12.13
C LEU A 183 27.09 10.53 -13.57
#